data_82916f91d62ca3c313b141bb7a7dbb84
#
_entry.id   82916f91d62ca3c313b141bb7a7dbb84
#
_cell.length_a   1.000
_cell.length_b   1.000
_cell.length_c   1.000
_cell.angle_alpha   90.00
_cell.angle_beta   90.00
_cell.angle_gamma   90.00
#
_symmetry.space_group_name_H-M   'P 1'
#
loop_
_entity.id
_entity.type
_entity.pdbx_description
1 polymer ?
#
loop_
_entity_poly.entity_id
_entity_poly.type
_entity_poly.pdbx_seq_one_letter_code
_entity_poly.pdbx_strand_id
1 'polypeptide(L)'
;MNDAPILTDLARTAVSVALAILPIAALFVVFQLWLLKLPRTEVMRIVTGTALASLGLFLFLLGVSIGFMPFGRAIGEAIGSLSLKWLVVPFGLVLGFVTTWGEPAVRILADQVEEASGGSIRQRLVMVAICTGVAVAVGVGLFRIGHRIPLLWLLVPGYAIVIATIWL
;
A
#
# COMPACT_ATOMS: atom_id res chain seq x y z
N MET A 1 2.67 33.83 7.10
CA MET A 1 2.26 32.43 6.84
C MET A 1 2.27 32.27 5.32
N ASN A 2 3.21 31.48 4.77
CA ASN A 2 3.28 31.29 3.32
C ASN A 2 2.28 30.20 2.93
N ASP A 3 1.14 30.58 2.36
CA ASP A 3 0.08 29.67 1.91
C ASP A 3 0.48 28.88 0.63
N ALA A 4 1.61 29.26 0.02
CA ALA A 4 2.13 28.64 -1.19
C ALA A 4 2.41 27.12 -1.08
N PRO A 5 2.99 26.58 0.01
CA PRO A 5 3.22 25.14 0.11
C PRO A 5 1.93 24.32 0.25
N ILE A 6 0.94 24.84 0.98
CA ILE A 6 -0.34 24.12 1.19
C ILE A 6 -1.14 24.03 -0.11
N LEU A 7 -1.21 25.11 -0.87
CA LEU A 7 -1.89 25.14 -2.17
C LEU A 7 -1.25 24.19 -3.19
N THR A 8 0.09 24.10 -3.18
CA THR A 8 0.81 23.15 -4.05
C THR A 8 0.56 21.69 -3.65
N ASP A 9 0.48 21.38 -2.36
CA ASP A 9 0.17 20.04 -1.87
C ASP A 9 -1.28 19.64 -2.17
N LEU A 10 -2.23 20.57 -2.01
CA LEU A 10 -3.62 20.39 -2.41
C LEU A 10 -3.73 20.06 -3.91
N ALA A 11 -3.10 20.88 -4.76
CA ALA A 11 -3.14 20.66 -6.21
C ALA A 11 -2.50 19.34 -6.62
N ARG A 12 -1.34 18.99 -6.06
CA ARG A 12 -0.66 17.70 -6.31
C ARG A 12 -1.51 16.52 -5.88
N THR A 13 -2.09 16.59 -4.69
CA THR A 13 -2.96 15.52 -4.18
C THR A 13 -4.19 15.35 -5.05
N ALA A 14 -4.85 16.45 -5.46
CA ALA A 14 -5.99 16.40 -6.35
C ALA A 14 -5.65 15.77 -7.71
N VAL A 15 -4.52 16.14 -8.31
CA VAL A 15 -4.04 15.53 -9.56
C VAL A 15 -3.72 14.04 -9.36
N SER A 16 -3.09 13.66 -8.27
CA SER A 16 -2.77 12.26 -7.97
C SER A 16 -4.03 11.40 -7.86
N VAL A 17 -5.06 11.90 -7.16
CA VAL A 17 -6.35 11.23 -7.03
C VAL A 17 -7.05 11.12 -8.39
N ALA A 18 -7.07 12.21 -9.15
CA ALA A 18 -7.66 12.20 -10.49
C ALA A 18 -6.98 11.17 -11.41
N LEU A 19 -5.64 11.14 -11.44
CA LEU A 19 -4.86 10.18 -12.22
C LEU A 19 -5.09 8.73 -11.79
N ALA A 20 -5.33 8.47 -10.51
CA ALA A 20 -5.62 7.14 -10.01
C ALA A 20 -7.03 6.65 -10.39
N ILE A 21 -8.01 7.55 -10.38
CA ILE A 21 -9.42 7.20 -10.59
C ILE A 21 -9.81 7.24 -12.06
N LEU A 22 -9.23 8.17 -12.82
CA LEU A 22 -9.59 8.41 -14.22
C LEU A 22 -9.49 7.15 -15.11
N PRO A 23 -8.44 6.32 -15.06
CA PRO A 23 -8.36 5.10 -15.86
C PRO A 23 -9.44 4.09 -15.48
N ILE A 24 -9.76 3.95 -14.19
CA ILE A 24 -10.80 3.04 -13.70
C ILE A 24 -12.18 3.54 -14.14
N ALA A 25 -12.43 4.83 -14.00
CA ALA A 25 -13.69 5.45 -14.45
C ALA A 25 -13.85 5.35 -15.96
N ALA A 26 -12.79 5.59 -16.73
CA ALA A 26 -12.80 5.45 -18.18
C ALA A 26 -13.11 4.00 -18.60
N LEU A 27 -12.47 3.03 -17.96
CA LEU A 27 -12.71 1.61 -18.18
C LEU A 27 -14.18 1.25 -17.87
N PHE A 28 -14.71 1.74 -16.75
CA PHE A 28 -16.12 1.54 -16.40
C PHE A 28 -17.07 2.12 -17.47
N VAL A 29 -16.79 3.33 -17.96
CA VAL A 29 -17.61 3.95 -19.02
C VAL A 29 -17.59 3.12 -20.30
N VAL A 30 -16.40 2.63 -20.70
CA VAL A 30 -16.28 1.75 -21.88
C VAL A 30 -17.10 0.48 -21.69
N PHE A 31 -16.97 -0.20 -20.56
CA PHE A 31 -17.74 -1.41 -20.29
C PHE A 31 -19.24 -1.14 -20.16
N GLN A 32 -19.62 -0.02 -19.56
CA GLN A 32 -21.02 0.37 -19.44
C GLN A 32 -21.69 0.55 -20.79
N LEU A 33 -20.99 1.16 -21.75
CA LEU A 33 -21.53 1.43 -23.08
C LEU A 33 -21.63 0.15 -23.94
N TRP A 34 -20.66 -0.76 -23.79
CA TRP A 34 -20.52 -1.91 -24.70
C TRP A 34 -21.08 -3.21 -24.13
N LEU A 35 -20.83 -3.50 -22.85
CA LEU A 35 -21.14 -4.79 -22.24
C LEU A 35 -22.26 -4.74 -21.20
N LEU A 36 -22.13 -3.83 -20.21
CA LEU A 36 -22.92 -3.87 -18.99
C LEU A 36 -24.35 -3.37 -19.20
N LYS A 37 -24.52 -2.27 -19.93
CA LYS A 37 -25.83 -1.63 -20.20
C LYS A 37 -26.74 -1.53 -18.98
N LEU A 38 -26.12 -1.19 -17.83
CA LEU A 38 -26.81 -1.08 -16.54
C LEU A 38 -27.88 0.02 -16.59
N PRO A 39 -28.96 -0.12 -15.82
CA PRO A 39 -29.98 0.91 -15.70
C PRO A 39 -29.39 2.18 -15.05
N ARG A 40 -29.98 3.32 -15.34
CA ARG A 40 -29.50 4.64 -14.86
C ARG A 40 -29.35 4.72 -13.34
N THR A 41 -30.20 4.03 -12.60
CA THR A 41 -30.14 3.97 -11.12
C THR A 41 -28.85 3.33 -10.63
N GLU A 42 -28.41 2.23 -11.23
CA GLU A 42 -27.16 1.54 -10.88
C GLU A 42 -25.94 2.36 -11.29
N VAL A 43 -25.97 2.95 -12.50
CA VAL A 43 -24.90 3.85 -12.95
C VAL A 43 -24.75 5.03 -11.99
N MET A 44 -25.85 5.68 -11.60
CA MET A 44 -25.82 6.79 -10.65
C MET A 44 -25.27 6.37 -9.30
N ARG A 45 -25.63 5.17 -8.82
CA ARG A 45 -25.08 4.62 -7.56
C ARG A 45 -23.58 4.40 -7.64
N ILE A 46 -23.07 3.88 -8.75
CA ILE A 46 -21.64 3.68 -8.96
C ILE A 46 -20.92 5.03 -9.05
N VAL A 47 -21.45 5.98 -9.80
CA VAL A 47 -20.85 7.32 -9.94
C VAL A 47 -20.80 8.06 -8.60
N THR A 48 -21.90 8.04 -7.83
CA THR A 48 -21.92 8.69 -6.50
C THR A 48 -20.98 7.99 -5.53
N GLY A 49 -20.93 6.66 -5.54
CA GLY A 49 -19.97 5.89 -4.73
C GLY A 49 -18.52 6.21 -5.08
N THR A 50 -18.20 6.27 -6.38
CA THR A 50 -16.87 6.65 -6.86
C THR A 50 -16.51 8.07 -6.49
N ALA A 51 -17.43 9.02 -6.61
CA ALA A 51 -17.20 10.42 -6.20
C ALA A 51 -16.93 10.53 -4.69
N LEU A 52 -17.69 9.80 -3.88
CA LEU A 52 -17.50 9.78 -2.42
C LEU A 52 -16.16 9.14 -2.04
N ALA A 53 -15.82 8.03 -2.68
CA ALA A 53 -14.52 7.35 -2.49
C ALA A 53 -13.35 8.26 -2.93
N SER A 54 -13.51 9.00 -4.04
CA SER A 54 -12.51 9.97 -4.52
C SER A 54 -12.28 11.08 -3.50
N LEU A 55 -13.35 11.62 -2.93
CA LEU A 55 -13.26 12.65 -1.89
C LEU A 55 -12.59 12.10 -0.62
N GLY A 56 -12.95 10.89 -0.20
CA GLY A 56 -12.32 10.22 0.94
C GLY A 56 -10.82 9.98 0.70
N LEU A 57 -10.44 9.50 -0.48
CA LEU A 57 -9.06 9.29 -0.86
C LEU A 57 -8.27 10.61 -0.90
N PHE A 58 -8.87 11.66 -1.44
CA PHE A 58 -8.26 13.00 -1.46
C PHE A 58 -7.97 13.51 -0.04
N LEU A 59 -8.96 13.47 0.85
CA LEU A 59 -8.81 13.90 2.25
C LEU A 59 -7.78 13.05 2.99
N PHE A 60 -7.78 11.75 2.76
CA PHE A 60 -6.81 10.82 3.35
C PHE A 60 -5.38 11.14 2.90
N LEU A 61 -5.14 11.23 1.59
CA LEU A 61 -3.81 11.54 1.05
C LEU A 61 -3.31 12.92 1.49
N LEU A 62 -4.21 13.90 1.56
CA LEU A 62 -3.89 15.22 2.06
C LEU A 62 -3.47 15.17 3.53
N GLY A 63 -4.20 14.44 4.36
CA GLY A 63 -3.86 14.22 5.78
C GLY A 63 -2.52 13.52 5.95
N VAL A 64 -2.23 12.51 5.11
CA VAL A 64 -0.93 11.83 5.10
C VAL A 64 0.19 12.79 4.69
N SER A 65 -0.01 13.59 3.64
CA SER A 65 1.01 14.52 3.13
C SER A 65 1.37 15.60 4.15
N ILE A 66 0.35 16.23 4.76
CA ILE A 66 0.55 17.37 5.66
C ILE A 66 0.92 16.92 7.09
N GLY A 67 0.32 15.84 7.58
CA GLY A 67 0.50 15.37 8.95
C GLY A 67 1.51 14.25 9.08
N PHE A 68 1.28 13.14 8.39
CA PHE A 68 2.02 11.89 8.61
C PHE A 68 3.44 11.91 8.04
N MET A 69 3.63 12.49 6.84
CA MET A 69 4.93 12.52 6.17
C MET A 69 6.00 13.32 6.94
N PRO A 70 5.73 14.55 7.42
CA PRO A 70 6.69 15.31 8.22
C PRO A 70 7.05 14.59 9.52
N PHE A 71 6.04 14.00 10.18
CA PHE A 71 6.24 13.22 11.40
C PHE A 71 7.09 11.98 11.17
N GLY A 72 6.80 11.23 10.10
CA GLY A 72 7.58 10.06 9.69
C GLY A 72 9.04 10.40 9.37
N ARG A 73 9.28 11.55 8.71
CA ARG A 73 10.64 12.05 8.47
C ARG A 73 11.37 12.38 9.76
N ALA A 74 10.73 13.11 10.68
CA ALA A 74 11.34 13.45 11.96
C ALA A 74 11.72 12.21 12.78
N ILE A 75 10.87 11.18 12.79
CA ILE A 75 11.19 9.88 13.43
C ILE A 75 12.36 9.21 12.70
N GLY A 76 12.33 9.17 11.36
CA GLY A 76 13.39 8.56 10.55
C GLY A 76 14.75 9.24 10.77
N GLU A 77 14.78 10.56 10.85
CA GLU A 77 15.98 11.34 11.16
C GLU A 77 16.49 11.06 12.58
N ALA A 78 15.58 11.04 13.56
CA ALA A 78 15.93 10.73 14.96
C ALA A 78 16.53 9.33 15.09
N ILE A 79 15.93 8.31 14.46
CA ILE A 79 16.44 6.94 14.47
C ILE A 79 17.75 6.85 13.68
N GLY A 80 17.85 7.53 12.54
CA GLY A 80 19.05 7.54 11.69
C GLY A 80 20.26 8.23 12.33
N SER A 81 20.03 9.16 13.26
CA SER A 81 21.06 9.86 14.02
C SER A 81 21.60 9.05 15.22
N LEU A 82 20.93 7.95 15.60
CA LEU A 82 21.40 7.08 16.68
C LEU A 82 22.73 6.41 16.30
N SER A 83 23.64 6.35 17.26
CA SER A 83 24.93 5.65 17.11
C SER A 83 24.75 4.14 16.85
N LEU A 84 23.62 3.58 17.26
CA LEU A 84 23.26 2.17 17.15
C LEU A 84 22.50 1.88 15.84
N LYS A 85 23.19 1.96 14.72
CA LYS A 85 22.62 1.71 13.37
C LYS A 85 21.94 0.35 13.22
N TRP A 86 22.33 -0.64 14.00
CA TRP A 86 21.73 -1.97 13.99
C TRP A 86 20.28 -1.99 14.48
N LEU A 87 19.85 -1.00 15.32
CA LEU A 87 18.47 -0.89 15.80
C LEU A 87 17.45 -0.58 14.69
N VAL A 88 17.90 0.00 13.58
CA VAL A 88 17.04 0.35 12.46
C VAL A 88 16.38 -0.91 11.85
N VAL A 89 17.11 -2.02 11.82
CA VAL A 89 16.61 -3.28 11.26
C VAL A 89 15.53 -3.92 12.13
N PRO A 90 15.73 -4.16 13.44
CA PRO A 90 14.67 -4.66 14.32
C PRO A 90 13.43 -3.75 14.35
N PHE A 91 13.65 -2.43 14.35
CA PHE A 91 12.55 -1.46 14.28
C PHE A 91 11.74 -1.63 12.99
N GLY A 92 12.42 -1.79 11.84
CA GLY A 92 11.77 -2.04 10.56
C GLY A 92 11.01 -3.36 10.51
N LEU A 93 11.55 -4.42 11.10
CA LEU A 93 10.87 -5.71 11.23
C LEU A 93 9.55 -5.58 12.00
N VAL A 94 9.59 -4.93 13.17
CA VAL A 94 8.38 -4.70 13.99
C VAL A 94 7.39 -3.81 13.25
N LEU A 95 7.86 -2.71 12.65
CA LEU A 95 7.01 -1.78 11.91
C LEU A 95 6.35 -2.46 10.73
N GLY A 96 7.11 -3.22 9.92
CA GLY A 96 6.57 -3.96 8.78
C GLY A 96 5.52 -4.99 9.19
N PHE A 97 5.73 -5.69 10.30
CA PHE A 97 4.77 -6.65 10.84
C PHE A 97 3.47 -5.95 11.28
N VAL A 98 3.59 -4.92 12.14
CA VAL A 98 2.43 -4.23 12.73
C VAL A 98 1.60 -3.50 11.69
N THR A 99 2.23 -2.82 10.73
CA THR A 99 1.52 -2.11 9.67
C THR A 99 0.75 -3.07 8.78
N THR A 100 1.37 -4.19 8.38
CA THR A 100 0.73 -5.21 7.55
C THR A 100 -0.40 -5.92 8.29
N TRP A 101 -0.23 -6.18 9.59
CA TRP A 101 -1.29 -6.77 10.42
C TRP A 101 -2.52 -5.86 10.52
N GLY A 102 -2.32 -4.54 10.53
CA GLY A 102 -3.39 -3.54 10.56
C GLY A 102 -4.09 -3.31 9.21
N GLU A 103 -3.55 -3.86 8.11
CA GLU A 103 -4.05 -3.61 6.77
C GLU A 103 -5.31 -4.44 6.46
N PRO A 104 -6.47 -3.79 6.16
CA PRO A 104 -7.72 -4.51 5.86
C PRO A 104 -7.62 -5.40 4.63
N ALA A 105 -6.85 -5.01 3.61
CA ALA A 105 -6.69 -5.76 2.36
C ALA A 105 -6.04 -7.13 2.60
N VAL A 106 -5.06 -7.21 3.48
CA VAL A 106 -4.40 -8.47 3.86
C VAL A 106 -5.38 -9.41 4.56
N ARG A 107 -6.26 -8.87 5.41
CA ARG A 107 -7.30 -9.65 6.08
C ARG A 107 -8.31 -10.23 5.09
N ILE A 108 -8.79 -9.39 4.14
CA ILE A 108 -9.72 -9.85 3.10
C ILE A 108 -9.08 -10.96 2.24
N LEU A 109 -7.80 -10.80 1.86
CA LEU A 109 -7.07 -11.82 1.12
C LEU A 109 -6.97 -13.12 1.91
N ALA A 110 -6.67 -13.04 3.20
CA ALA A 110 -6.55 -14.21 4.06
C ALA A 110 -7.91 -14.94 4.23
N ASP A 111 -9.03 -14.20 4.34
CA ASP A 111 -10.38 -14.75 4.34
C ASP A 111 -10.69 -15.48 3.03
N GLN A 112 -10.36 -14.89 1.89
CA GLN A 112 -10.56 -15.49 0.57
C GLN A 112 -9.76 -16.79 0.40
N VAL A 113 -8.54 -16.85 0.92
CA VAL A 113 -7.71 -18.09 0.90
C VAL A 113 -8.32 -19.17 1.77
N GLU A 114 -8.83 -18.84 2.96
CA GLU A 114 -9.52 -19.78 3.83
C GLU A 114 -10.78 -20.34 3.16
N GLU A 115 -11.59 -19.48 2.55
CA GLU A 115 -12.79 -19.87 1.83
C GLU A 115 -12.46 -20.75 0.61
N ALA A 116 -11.51 -20.33 -0.22
CA ALA A 116 -11.09 -21.08 -1.42
C ALA A 116 -10.47 -22.45 -1.10
N SER A 117 -9.80 -22.57 0.06
CA SER A 117 -9.21 -23.84 0.54
C SER A 117 -10.21 -24.75 1.26
N GLY A 118 -11.48 -24.35 1.38
CA GLY A 118 -12.48 -25.08 2.15
C GLY A 118 -12.13 -25.19 3.63
N GLY A 119 -11.45 -24.19 4.19
CA GLY A 119 -11.03 -24.14 5.60
C GLY A 119 -9.74 -24.93 5.92
N SER A 120 -9.11 -25.56 4.92
CA SER A 120 -7.85 -26.29 5.12
C SER A 120 -6.70 -25.36 5.50
N ILE A 121 -6.70 -24.14 4.98
CA ILE A 121 -5.73 -23.10 5.30
C ILE A 121 -6.45 -22.03 6.11
N ARG A 122 -6.11 -21.93 7.39
CA ARG A 122 -6.76 -20.96 8.29
C ARG A 122 -6.30 -19.54 8.00
N GLN A 123 -7.23 -18.58 8.01
CA GLN A 123 -6.98 -17.13 7.86
C GLN A 123 -5.78 -16.64 8.68
N ARG A 124 -5.70 -17.04 9.96
CA ARG A 124 -4.63 -16.62 10.87
C ARG A 124 -3.25 -17.05 10.36
N LEU A 125 -3.13 -18.23 9.75
CA LEU A 125 -1.88 -18.75 9.22
C LEU A 125 -1.42 -17.92 8.02
N VAL A 126 -2.34 -17.58 7.13
CA VAL A 126 -2.09 -16.69 5.97
C VAL A 126 -1.66 -15.31 6.44
N MET A 127 -2.40 -14.73 7.40
CA MET A 127 -2.07 -13.43 7.99
C MET A 127 -0.66 -13.40 8.56
N VAL A 128 -0.30 -14.38 9.39
CA VAL A 128 1.04 -14.45 10.01
C VAL A 128 2.11 -14.63 8.95
N ALA A 129 1.88 -15.46 7.94
CA ALA A 129 2.84 -15.69 6.85
C ALA A 129 3.11 -14.40 6.07
N ILE A 130 2.05 -13.67 5.66
CA ILE A 130 2.18 -12.41 4.93
C ILE A 130 2.87 -11.35 5.80
N CYS A 131 2.42 -11.16 7.05
CA CYS A 131 3.01 -10.17 7.96
C CYS A 131 4.49 -10.44 8.23
N THR A 132 4.86 -11.71 8.41
CA THR A 132 6.26 -12.11 8.61
C THR A 132 7.08 -11.88 7.34
N GLY A 133 6.55 -12.24 6.17
CA GLY A 133 7.19 -12.00 4.88
C GLY A 133 7.48 -10.51 4.64
N VAL A 134 6.48 -9.65 4.87
CA VAL A 134 6.63 -8.19 4.75
C VAL A 134 7.61 -7.64 5.79
N ALA A 135 7.52 -8.10 7.05
CA ALA A 135 8.45 -7.70 8.10
C ALA A 135 9.91 -7.98 7.70
N VAL A 136 10.18 -9.21 7.23
CA VAL A 136 11.53 -9.59 6.76
C VAL A 136 11.94 -8.74 5.57
N ALA A 137 11.06 -8.51 4.59
CA ALA A 137 11.37 -7.68 3.43
C ALA A 137 11.72 -6.24 3.81
N VAL A 138 10.96 -5.64 4.75
CA VAL A 138 11.24 -4.29 5.29
C VAL A 138 12.58 -4.28 6.05
N GLY A 139 12.81 -5.26 6.92
CA GLY A 139 14.07 -5.35 7.67
C GLY A 139 15.30 -5.48 6.75
N VAL A 140 15.23 -6.36 5.76
CA VAL A 140 16.30 -6.54 4.75
C VAL A 140 16.45 -5.28 3.88
N GLY A 141 15.33 -4.63 3.54
CA GLY A 141 15.33 -3.35 2.82
C GLY A 141 16.07 -2.25 3.58
N LEU A 142 15.82 -2.11 4.89
CA LEU A 142 16.51 -1.14 5.75
C LEU A 142 18.00 -1.48 5.95
N PHE A 143 18.30 -2.77 6.14
CA PHE A 143 19.68 -3.26 6.21
C PHE A 143 20.45 -2.88 4.94
N ARG A 144 19.85 -3.12 3.77
CA ARG A 144 20.42 -2.77 2.46
C ARG A 144 20.71 -1.26 2.34
N ILE A 145 19.75 -0.41 2.77
CA ILE A 145 19.91 1.05 2.72
C ILE A 145 21.09 1.47 3.61
N GLY A 146 21.17 0.92 4.81
CA GLY A 146 22.27 1.20 5.75
C GLY A 146 23.65 0.82 5.21
N HIS A 147 23.74 -0.21 4.37
CA HIS A 147 24.99 -0.71 3.78
C HIS A 147 25.20 -0.28 2.32
N ARG A 148 24.32 0.58 1.76
CA ARG A 148 24.37 1.09 0.38
C ARG A 148 24.41 -0.02 -0.69
N ILE A 149 23.77 -1.17 -0.42
CA ILE A 149 23.70 -2.29 -1.36
C ILE A 149 22.71 -1.94 -2.49
N PRO A 150 23.04 -2.15 -3.78
CA PRO A 150 22.12 -1.90 -4.89
C PRO A 150 20.85 -2.72 -4.78
N LEU A 151 19.70 -2.14 -5.18
CA LEU A 151 18.39 -2.80 -5.10
C LEU A 151 18.31 -4.12 -5.89
N LEU A 152 19.02 -4.18 -7.02
CA LEU A 152 19.05 -5.35 -7.88
C LEU A 152 19.54 -6.63 -7.18
N TRP A 153 20.48 -6.50 -6.25
CA TRP A 153 20.97 -7.65 -5.46
C TRP A 153 19.92 -8.29 -4.55
N LEU A 154 18.87 -7.55 -4.25
CA LEU A 154 17.73 -8.05 -3.47
C LEU A 154 16.59 -8.52 -4.40
N LEU A 155 16.32 -7.76 -5.46
CA LEU A 155 15.21 -8.07 -6.37
C LEU A 155 15.47 -9.34 -7.19
N VAL A 156 16.68 -9.49 -7.75
CA VAL A 156 16.98 -10.63 -8.64
C VAL A 156 16.82 -11.97 -7.91
N PRO A 157 17.44 -12.22 -6.74
CA PRO A 157 17.23 -13.48 -6.04
C PRO A 157 15.79 -13.62 -5.51
N GLY A 158 15.14 -12.54 -5.08
CA GLY A 158 13.75 -12.57 -4.64
C GLY A 158 12.80 -13.03 -5.74
N TYR A 159 12.89 -12.45 -6.92
CA TYR A 159 12.11 -12.90 -8.08
C TYR A 159 12.48 -14.29 -8.56
N ALA A 160 13.75 -14.66 -8.52
CA ALA A 160 14.18 -16.02 -8.88
C ALA A 160 13.54 -17.07 -7.96
N ILE A 161 13.48 -16.81 -6.64
CA ILE A 161 12.81 -17.69 -5.67
C ILE A 161 11.31 -17.81 -6.00
N VAL A 162 10.63 -16.67 -6.23
CA VAL A 162 9.19 -16.68 -6.56
C VAL A 162 8.92 -17.47 -7.83
N ILE A 163 9.72 -17.27 -8.88
CA ILE A 163 9.58 -18.01 -10.13
C ILE A 163 9.83 -19.50 -9.90
N ALA A 164 10.86 -19.86 -9.14
CA ALA A 164 11.16 -21.27 -8.84
C ALA A 164 10.02 -21.96 -8.06
N THR A 165 9.36 -21.24 -7.12
CA THR A 165 8.22 -21.79 -6.35
C THR A 165 6.95 -21.97 -7.17
N ILE A 166 6.80 -21.29 -8.31
CA ILE A 166 5.65 -21.48 -9.22
C ILE A 166 5.82 -22.78 -10.03
N TRP A 167 7.07 -23.23 -10.27
CA TRP A 167 7.37 -24.43 -11.06
C TRP A 167 7.52 -25.70 -10.23
N LEU A 168 7.46 -25.61 -8.91
CA LEU A 168 7.48 -26.71 -7.96
C LEU A 168 6.07 -27.14 -7.55
#